data_e2f22718f3012d50eb08b11e36c616bb
#
_entry.id   e2f22718f3012d50eb08b11e36c616bb
#
_cell.length_a   1.000
_cell.length_b   1.000
_cell.length_c   1.000
_cell.angle_alpha   90.00
_cell.angle_beta   90.00
_cell.angle_gamma   90.00
#
_symmetry.space_group_name_H-M   'P 1'
#
loop_
_entity.id
_entity.type
_entity.pdbx_description
1 polymer ?
#
loop_
_entity_poly.entity_id
_entity_poly.type
_entity_poly.pdbx_seq_one_letter_code
_entity_poly.pdbx_strand_id
1 'polypeptide(L)'
;LKPKRKVDEKMADMTLTLEQQKLQALAREFTAKHIIPVASEWDEKGEFHKFILEEVKNIGLHCMAVPKEYGGPGYDSVSQSVVMEQFGYGCCAFATTLGGNGLSSYPLAIAGTDEQKQLYYGRLVAGGMGGFALTEPGAGSDAGSCATTAKLDDDQWVLNGTKCFATTCGVANIMVVFASTDPSKGVKGLSAFIVEKEREGFSVGAVEHKMGIRSSNTVELLLKNVRIPKNHLLGNEGEGMKIAMKTLDMARPIVASMAVGVAQRALDAAVAFAKAYLDVNGKPIGMQQAVSFTLADMAIQVEAARQLVRNALRLKDAGVPYTKEAAIAKTFATDTAMQVSADAVGLMGNYGYSKDSFVEKLMRDAKVTQIYEGTNQVQRIVIAGQLLR
;
A
#
# COMPACT_ATOMS: atom_id res chain seq x y z
N LEU A 1 10.76 -25.94 42.68
CA LEU A 1 10.91 -24.59 42.09
C LEU A 1 11.56 -24.76 40.72
N LYS A 2 10.74 -24.72 39.66
CA LYS A 2 11.25 -24.66 38.26
C LYS A 2 11.86 -23.30 38.01
N PRO A 3 12.99 -23.17 37.27
CA PRO A 3 13.58 -21.89 37.00
C PRO A 3 12.60 -21.03 36.19
N LYS A 4 12.38 -19.80 36.63
CA LYS A 4 11.66 -18.77 35.86
C LYS A 4 12.36 -18.67 34.49
N ARG A 5 11.65 -19.00 33.39
CA ARG A 5 12.07 -18.59 32.05
C ARG A 5 12.36 -17.10 32.13
N LYS A 6 13.58 -16.68 31.81
CA LYS A 6 13.88 -15.30 31.47
C LYS A 6 12.93 -14.99 30.32
N VAL A 7 11.93 -14.15 30.60
CA VAL A 7 11.20 -13.45 29.56
C VAL A 7 12.25 -12.63 28.87
N ASP A 8 12.56 -12.96 27.62
CA ASP A 8 13.53 -12.26 26.83
C ASP A 8 13.18 -10.76 26.88
N GLU A 9 14.16 -9.93 27.22
CA GLU A 9 14.13 -8.46 27.21
C GLU A 9 13.90 -7.87 25.81
N LYS A 10 13.50 -8.68 24.86
CA LYS A 10 13.06 -8.34 23.50
C LYS A 10 11.53 -8.17 23.36
N MET A 11 10.80 -8.00 24.42
CA MET A 11 9.48 -7.37 24.30
C MET A 11 9.72 -5.91 23.93
N ALA A 12 9.67 -5.72 22.61
CA ALA A 12 10.01 -4.49 21.94
C ALA A 12 9.38 -3.29 22.64
N ASP A 13 10.22 -2.33 22.97
CA ASP A 13 9.80 -0.98 23.31
C ASP A 13 8.70 -0.56 22.30
N MET A 14 7.50 -0.26 22.82
CA MET A 14 6.36 0.14 21.99
C MET A 14 6.57 1.54 21.41
N THR A 15 7.60 2.24 21.81
CA THR A 15 7.99 3.56 21.32
C THR A 15 8.77 3.46 20.01
N LEU A 16 8.77 4.53 19.23
CA LEU A 16 9.61 4.67 18.05
C LEU A 16 11.06 4.94 18.47
N THR A 17 12.00 4.34 17.75
CA THR A 17 13.41 4.69 17.89
C THR A 17 13.65 6.15 17.48
N LEU A 18 14.78 6.71 17.86
CA LEU A 18 15.14 8.08 17.49
C LEU A 18 15.21 8.25 15.95
N GLU A 19 15.70 7.23 15.23
CA GLU A 19 15.74 7.22 13.76
C GLU A 19 14.33 7.24 13.17
N GLN A 20 13.44 6.38 13.66
CA GLN A 20 12.03 6.33 13.23
C GLN A 20 11.30 7.65 13.53
N GLN A 21 11.58 8.29 14.67
CA GLN A 21 11.04 9.62 14.99
C GLN A 21 11.52 10.69 14.02
N LYS A 22 12.81 10.68 13.63
CA LYS A 22 13.36 11.59 12.63
C LYS A 22 12.72 11.39 11.26
N LEU A 23 12.55 10.14 10.83
CA LEU A 23 11.87 9.82 9.58
C LEU A 23 10.40 10.25 9.59
N GLN A 24 9.71 10.05 10.70
CA GLN A 24 8.34 10.54 10.86
C GLN A 24 8.25 12.06 10.76
N ALA A 25 9.18 12.78 11.41
CA ALA A 25 9.23 14.24 11.36
C ALA A 25 9.51 14.74 9.94
N LEU A 26 10.49 14.15 9.26
CA LEU A 26 10.83 14.47 7.86
C LEU A 26 9.62 14.25 6.92
N ALA A 27 8.96 13.10 7.04
CA ALA A 27 7.78 12.78 6.22
C ALA A 27 6.61 13.72 6.53
N ARG A 28 6.42 14.09 7.80
CA ARG A 28 5.38 15.04 8.24
C ARG A 28 5.62 16.43 7.65
N GLU A 29 6.85 16.93 7.73
CA GLU A 29 7.23 18.23 7.16
C GLU A 29 7.03 18.24 5.65
N PHE A 30 7.52 17.22 4.96
CA PHE A 30 7.34 17.08 3.51
C PHE A 30 5.85 17.05 3.15
N THR A 31 5.06 16.27 3.87
CA THR A 31 3.61 16.14 3.67
C THR A 31 2.90 17.48 3.86
N ALA A 32 3.22 18.20 4.93
CA ALA A 32 2.60 19.51 5.21
C ALA A 32 2.93 20.55 4.14
N LYS A 33 4.16 20.55 3.65
CA LYS A 33 4.66 21.56 2.70
C LYS A 33 4.28 21.25 1.25
N HIS A 34 4.36 20.00 0.82
CA HIS A 34 4.32 19.64 -0.60
C HIS A 34 3.08 18.82 -1.01
N ILE A 35 2.39 18.14 -0.07
CA ILE A 35 1.26 17.26 -0.40
C ILE A 35 -0.07 17.89 -0.02
N ILE A 36 -0.23 18.30 1.24
CA ILE A 36 -1.51 18.81 1.77
C ILE A 36 -2.06 19.98 0.95
N PRO A 37 -1.25 20.98 0.55
CA PRO A 37 -1.78 22.15 -0.18
C PRO A 37 -2.37 21.84 -1.55
N VAL A 38 -1.98 20.73 -2.17
CA VAL A 38 -2.32 20.38 -3.56
C VAL A 38 -3.14 19.09 -3.69
N ALA A 39 -3.38 18.37 -2.57
CA ALA A 39 -4.04 17.06 -2.60
C ALA A 39 -5.47 17.10 -3.17
N SER A 40 -6.25 18.16 -2.92
CA SER A 40 -7.59 18.33 -3.48
C SER A 40 -7.56 18.62 -4.97
N GLU A 41 -6.61 19.45 -5.42
CA GLU A 41 -6.39 19.73 -6.85
C GLU A 41 -6.00 18.46 -7.61
N TRP A 42 -5.11 17.64 -7.04
CA TRP A 42 -4.72 16.36 -7.64
C TRP A 42 -5.90 15.38 -7.73
N ASP A 43 -6.76 15.34 -6.71
CA ASP A 43 -7.95 14.50 -6.73
C ASP A 43 -8.93 14.95 -7.82
N GLU A 44 -9.15 16.24 -7.97
CA GLU A 44 -10.05 16.81 -8.97
C GLU A 44 -9.55 16.52 -10.40
N LYS A 45 -8.26 16.76 -10.66
CA LYS A 45 -7.62 16.50 -11.97
C LYS A 45 -7.45 15.01 -12.27
N GLY A 46 -7.42 14.14 -11.24
CA GLY A 46 -7.15 12.71 -11.40
C GLY A 46 -5.68 12.37 -11.64
N GLU A 47 -4.77 13.31 -11.40
CA GLU A 47 -3.33 13.13 -11.53
C GLU A 47 -2.57 14.00 -10.51
N PHE A 48 -1.33 13.66 -10.21
CA PHE A 48 -0.43 14.48 -9.39
C PHE A 48 0.75 14.99 -10.21
N HIS A 49 1.35 16.08 -9.76
CA HIS A 49 2.51 16.67 -10.44
C HIS A 49 3.73 15.76 -10.37
N LYS A 50 4.30 15.42 -11.52
CA LYS A 50 5.41 14.45 -11.62
C LYS A 50 6.65 14.87 -10.84
N PHE A 51 6.91 16.18 -10.68
CA PHE A 51 8.07 16.68 -9.95
C PHE A 51 8.06 16.25 -8.46
N ILE A 52 6.91 15.92 -7.87
CA ILE A 52 6.84 15.46 -6.47
C ILE A 52 7.61 14.14 -6.25
N LEU A 53 7.72 13.30 -7.28
CA LEU A 53 8.50 12.06 -7.20
C LEU A 53 10.01 12.36 -7.14
N GLU A 54 10.48 13.39 -7.83
CA GLU A 54 11.88 13.83 -7.73
C GLU A 54 12.17 14.42 -6.35
N GLU A 55 11.26 15.23 -5.81
CA GLU A 55 11.42 15.81 -4.47
C GLU A 55 11.44 14.73 -3.38
N VAL A 56 10.55 13.73 -3.44
CA VAL A 56 10.55 12.64 -2.47
C VAL A 56 11.78 11.74 -2.58
N LYS A 57 12.33 11.61 -3.80
CA LYS A 57 13.62 10.93 -4.03
C LYS A 57 14.76 11.69 -3.38
N ASN A 58 14.82 13.01 -3.55
CA ASN A 58 15.88 13.86 -3.00
C ASN A 58 15.98 13.80 -1.46
N ILE A 59 14.85 13.53 -0.79
CA ILE A 59 14.83 13.32 0.67
C ILE A 59 15.00 11.84 1.09
N GLY A 60 15.27 10.93 0.14
CA GLY A 60 15.55 9.52 0.42
C GLY A 60 14.32 8.65 0.74
N LEU A 61 13.10 9.10 0.42
CA LEU A 61 11.85 8.38 0.74
C LEU A 61 11.18 7.72 -0.47
N HIS A 62 11.83 7.72 -1.65
CA HIS A 62 11.26 7.19 -2.89
C HIS A 62 11.23 5.65 -2.97
N CYS A 63 12.31 4.99 -2.57
CA CYS A 63 12.49 3.54 -2.67
C CYS A 63 12.89 2.89 -1.33
N MET A 64 12.10 3.16 -0.30
CA MET A 64 12.38 2.83 1.10
C MET A 64 12.69 1.35 1.38
N ALA A 65 12.06 0.45 0.61
CA ALA A 65 12.22 -1.01 0.76
C ALA A 65 13.48 -1.57 0.06
N VAL A 66 14.16 -0.78 -0.78
CA VAL A 66 15.34 -1.24 -1.51
C VAL A 66 16.53 -1.33 -0.55
N PRO A 67 17.23 -2.50 -0.48
CA PRO A 67 18.36 -2.69 0.40
C PRO A 67 19.56 -1.79 0.06
N LYS A 68 20.41 -1.52 1.06
CA LYS A 68 21.57 -0.62 0.93
C LYS A 68 22.59 -1.13 -0.09
N GLU A 69 22.79 -2.44 -0.18
CA GLU A 69 23.69 -3.08 -1.15
C GLU A 69 23.29 -2.84 -2.61
N TYR A 70 22.02 -2.46 -2.87
CA TYR A 70 21.53 -2.09 -4.20
C TYR A 70 21.30 -0.57 -4.34
N GLY A 71 21.83 0.24 -3.42
CA GLY A 71 21.77 1.69 -3.47
C GLY A 71 20.54 2.33 -2.87
N GLY A 72 19.65 1.54 -2.24
CA GLY A 72 18.49 2.06 -1.51
C GLY A 72 18.81 2.47 -0.07
N PRO A 73 17.86 3.04 0.67
CA PRO A 73 18.05 3.40 2.08
C PRO A 73 17.99 2.19 3.02
N GLY A 74 17.33 1.09 2.63
CA GLY A 74 17.22 -0.13 3.43
C GLY A 74 16.50 0.07 4.76
N TYR A 75 15.42 0.86 4.78
CA TYR A 75 14.67 1.12 5.99
C TYR A 75 13.92 -0.13 6.47
N ASP A 76 13.91 -0.36 7.78
CA ASP A 76 13.08 -1.39 8.40
C ASP A 76 11.58 -1.14 8.16
N SER A 77 10.76 -2.16 8.43
CA SER A 77 9.34 -2.08 8.10
C SER A 77 8.58 -1.06 8.96
N VAL A 78 8.99 -0.86 10.21
CA VAL A 78 8.40 0.18 11.08
C VAL A 78 8.77 1.56 10.56
N SER A 79 10.01 1.79 10.13
CA SER A 79 10.44 3.04 9.49
C SER A 79 9.64 3.36 8.24
N GLN A 80 9.42 2.37 7.35
CA GLN A 80 8.55 2.54 6.19
C GLN A 80 7.12 2.91 6.60
N SER A 81 6.58 2.26 7.63
CA SER A 81 5.22 2.49 8.14
C SER A 81 5.00 3.91 8.63
N VAL A 82 5.93 4.44 9.43
CA VAL A 82 5.77 5.81 9.98
C VAL A 82 5.80 6.86 8.87
N VAL A 83 6.55 6.64 7.80
CA VAL A 83 6.55 7.49 6.60
C VAL A 83 5.23 7.38 5.86
N MET A 84 4.77 6.14 5.59
CA MET A 84 3.54 5.88 4.84
C MET A 84 2.29 6.37 5.57
N GLU A 85 2.28 6.36 6.91
CA GLU A 85 1.23 6.97 7.72
C GLU A 85 1.15 8.49 7.47
N GLN A 86 2.30 9.19 7.42
CA GLN A 86 2.32 10.63 7.15
C GLN A 86 1.87 10.95 5.71
N PHE A 87 2.30 10.14 4.73
CA PHE A 87 1.85 10.30 3.34
C PHE A 87 0.35 10.03 3.19
N GLY A 88 -0.16 8.98 3.85
CA GLY A 88 -1.60 8.69 3.91
C GLY A 88 -2.41 9.82 4.56
N TYR A 89 -1.86 10.45 5.61
CA TYR A 89 -2.42 11.64 6.21
C TYR A 89 -2.52 12.80 5.21
N GLY A 90 -1.53 13.01 4.38
CA GLY A 90 -1.54 14.08 3.36
C GLY A 90 -2.45 13.78 2.17
N CYS A 91 -2.23 12.62 1.56
CA CYS A 91 -2.97 12.16 0.38
C CYS A 91 -2.81 10.64 0.20
N CYS A 92 -3.89 9.89 0.38
CA CYS A 92 -3.88 8.44 0.22
C CYS A 92 -3.45 8.01 -1.19
N ALA A 93 -3.83 8.76 -2.22
CA ALA A 93 -3.44 8.50 -3.61
C ALA A 93 -1.92 8.59 -3.81
N PHE A 94 -1.28 9.60 -3.21
CA PHE A 94 0.18 9.75 -3.25
C PHE A 94 0.87 8.61 -2.49
N ALA A 95 0.38 8.29 -1.27
CA ALA A 95 0.89 7.17 -0.49
C ALA A 95 0.77 5.84 -1.25
N THR A 96 -0.37 5.58 -1.91
CA THR A 96 -0.60 4.37 -2.72
C THR A 96 0.38 4.29 -3.89
N THR A 97 0.65 5.42 -4.56
CA THR A 97 1.60 5.47 -5.67
C THR A 97 3.02 5.15 -5.22
N LEU A 98 3.50 5.74 -4.13
CA LEU A 98 4.83 5.40 -3.58
C LEU A 98 4.88 3.98 -2.99
N GLY A 99 3.79 3.53 -2.38
CA GLY A 99 3.63 2.15 -1.92
C GLY A 99 3.83 1.11 -3.03
N GLY A 100 3.53 1.47 -4.28
CA GLY A 100 3.79 0.65 -5.47
C GLY A 100 5.26 0.26 -5.63
N ASN A 101 6.21 1.14 -5.31
CA ASN A 101 7.63 0.80 -5.32
C ASN A 101 7.97 -0.29 -4.30
N GLY A 102 7.43 -0.20 -3.08
CA GLY A 102 7.58 -1.23 -2.05
C GLY A 102 6.96 -2.56 -2.49
N LEU A 103 5.68 -2.53 -2.88
CA LEU A 103 4.93 -3.71 -3.33
C LEU A 103 5.67 -4.44 -4.47
N SER A 104 6.15 -3.72 -5.48
CA SER A 104 6.84 -4.29 -6.64
C SER A 104 8.27 -4.76 -6.33
N SER A 105 8.87 -4.28 -5.25
CA SER A 105 10.19 -4.68 -4.78
C SER A 105 10.21 -6.01 -4.03
N TYR A 106 9.11 -6.34 -3.34
CA TYR A 106 9.06 -7.54 -2.50
C TYR A 106 9.22 -8.87 -3.27
N PRO A 107 8.68 -9.07 -4.49
CA PRO A 107 8.95 -10.28 -5.27
C PRO A 107 10.45 -10.51 -5.50
N LEU A 108 11.22 -9.44 -5.72
CA LEU A 108 12.67 -9.50 -5.90
C LEU A 108 13.38 -9.91 -4.61
N ALA A 109 12.95 -9.36 -3.47
CA ALA A 109 13.48 -9.74 -2.16
C ALA A 109 13.19 -11.22 -1.83
N ILE A 110 12.04 -11.76 -2.30
CA ILE A 110 11.57 -13.12 -2.02
C ILE A 110 12.27 -14.15 -2.90
N ALA A 111 12.46 -13.86 -4.20
CA ALA A 111 12.84 -14.87 -5.19
C ALA A 111 13.79 -14.36 -6.29
N GLY A 112 14.25 -13.12 -6.24
CA GLY A 112 15.17 -12.57 -7.25
C GLY A 112 16.62 -13.02 -7.05
N THR A 113 17.34 -13.28 -8.15
CA THR A 113 18.80 -13.39 -8.16
C THR A 113 19.45 -12.02 -7.95
N ASP A 114 20.74 -11.96 -7.69
CA ASP A 114 21.45 -10.70 -7.52
C ASP A 114 21.42 -9.85 -8.79
N GLU A 115 21.52 -10.46 -9.98
CA GLU A 115 21.41 -9.77 -11.27
C GLU A 115 20.01 -9.19 -11.46
N GLN A 116 18.97 -9.94 -11.13
CA GLN A 116 17.57 -9.47 -11.21
C GLN A 116 17.32 -8.33 -10.23
N LYS A 117 17.83 -8.41 -9.00
CA LYS A 117 17.76 -7.34 -8.01
C LYS A 117 18.50 -6.10 -8.48
N GLN A 118 19.73 -6.27 -9.01
CA GLN A 118 20.51 -5.14 -9.54
C GLN A 118 19.76 -4.44 -10.70
N LEU A 119 19.19 -5.20 -11.63
CA LEU A 119 18.36 -4.64 -12.72
C LEU A 119 17.16 -3.87 -12.18
N TYR A 120 16.36 -4.50 -11.31
CA TYR A 120 15.09 -3.96 -10.84
C TYR A 120 15.30 -2.76 -9.91
N TYR A 121 16.08 -2.97 -8.84
CA TYR A 121 16.34 -1.95 -7.83
C TYR A 121 17.14 -0.77 -8.38
N GLY A 122 18.07 -1.03 -9.30
CA GLY A 122 18.83 0.03 -9.97
C GLY A 122 17.91 1.03 -10.70
N ARG A 123 16.85 0.55 -11.38
CA ARG A 123 15.85 1.43 -12.01
C ARG A 123 15.06 2.24 -10.98
N LEU A 124 14.69 1.67 -9.83
CA LEU A 124 13.99 2.39 -8.77
C LEU A 124 14.87 3.46 -8.12
N VAL A 125 16.12 3.12 -7.80
CA VAL A 125 17.09 4.05 -7.20
C VAL A 125 17.41 5.22 -8.13
N ALA A 126 17.44 4.98 -9.44
CA ALA A 126 17.59 6.03 -10.45
C ALA A 126 16.40 7.02 -10.49
N GLY A 127 15.30 6.73 -9.78
CA GLY A 127 14.09 7.56 -9.74
C GLY A 127 12.93 7.01 -10.55
N GLY A 128 13.07 5.79 -11.08
CA GLY A 128 11.99 5.08 -11.75
C GLY A 128 10.91 4.62 -10.78
N MET A 129 9.75 4.26 -11.33
CA MET A 129 8.65 3.62 -10.59
C MET A 129 8.57 2.15 -10.93
N GLY A 130 8.24 1.35 -9.92
CA GLY A 130 7.96 -0.06 -10.07
C GLY A 130 6.46 -0.35 -10.11
N GLY A 131 6.08 -1.46 -10.75
CA GLY A 131 4.70 -1.91 -10.85
C GLY A 131 4.53 -3.37 -10.46
N PHE A 132 3.31 -3.72 -10.01
CA PHE A 132 2.90 -5.08 -9.66
C PHE A 132 1.59 -5.40 -10.38
N ALA A 133 1.60 -6.40 -11.26
CA ALA A 133 0.48 -6.72 -12.14
C ALA A 133 0.06 -8.19 -11.98
N LEU A 134 -0.86 -8.45 -11.05
CA LEU A 134 -1.42 -9.77 -10.76
C LEU A 134 -2.87 -9.88 -11.29
N THR A 135 -3.70 -8.89 -10.99
CA THR A 135 -5.15 -8.89 -11.20
C THR A 135 -5.53 -8.85 -12.67
N GLU A 136 -6.57 -9.58 -13.03
CA GLU A 136 -7.17 -9.61 -14.38
C GLU A 136 -8.67 -9.36 -14.33
N PRO A 137 -9.33 -9.03 -15.45
CA PRO A 137 -10.78 -8.82 -15.48
C PRO A 137 -11.59 -9.99 -14.91
N GLY A 138 -11.13 -11.23 -15.11
CA GLY A 138 -11.75 -12.45 -14.57
C GLY A 138 -11.13 -13.02 -13.30
N ALA A 139 -10.04 -12.43 -12.78
CA ALA A 139 -9.23 -12.99 -11.69
C ALA A 139 -8.80 -11.90 -10.70
N GLY A 140 -9.70 -11.50 -9.82
CA GLY A 140 -9.46 -10.56 -8.72
C GLY A 140 -9.05 -11.28 -7.43
N SER A 141 -10.02 -11.54 -6.54
CA SER A 141 -9.78 -12.30 -5.30
C SER A 141 -9.37 -13.76 -5.57
N ASP A 142 -9.83 -14.35 -6.67
CA ASP A 142 -9.35 -15.62 -7.18
C ASP A 142 -8.16 -15.42 -8.15
N ALA A 143 -7.04 -14.98 -7.60
CA ALA A 143 -5.82 -14.73 -8.37
C ALA A 143 -5.23 -15.99 -9.03
N GLY A 144 -5.68 -17.18 -8.62
CA GLY A 144 -5.29 -18.45 -9.21
C GLY A 144 -5.88 -18.72 -10.61
N SER A 145 -6.98 -18.04 -10.95
CA SER A 145 -7.66 -18.15 -12.24
C SER A 145 -7.04 -17.24 -13.32
N CYS A 146 -5.73 -17.01 -13.27
CA CYS A 146 -4.97 -16.19 -14.20
C CYS A 146 -5.05 -16.73 -15.63
N ALA A 147 -5.55 -15.90 -16.56
CA ALA A 147 -5.65 -16.22 -18.00
C ALA A 147 -4.45 -15.72 -18.82
N THR A 148 -3.67 -14.76 -18.30
CA THR A 148 -2.40 -14.34 -18.94
C THR A 148 -1.45 -15.51 -19.00
N THR A 149 -0.85 -15.75 -20.17
CA THR A 149 0.07 -16.87 -20.42
C THR A 149 1.50 -16.39 -20.64
N ALA A 150 2.46 -17.22 -20.26
CA ALA A 150 3.86 -17.08 -20.64
C ALA A 150 4.35 -18.41 -21.22
N LYS A 151 4.85 -18.38 -22.46
CA LYS A 151 5.41 -19.55 -23.14
C LYS A 151 6.89 -19.33 -23.41
N LEU A 152 7.70 -20.32 -23.11
CA LEU A 152 9.12 -20.30 -23.45
C LEU A 152 9.27 -20.59 -24.97
N ASP A 153 9.96 -19.69 -25.66
CA ASP A 153 10.30 -19.79 -27.09
C ASP A 153 11.81 -19.51 -27.18
N ASP A 154 12.57 -20.57 -27.38
CA ASP A 154 14.03 -20.61 -27.31
C ASP A 154 14.57 -20.08 -25.96
N ASP A 155 15.17 -18.91 -25.96
CA ASP A 155 15.75 -18.23 -24.78
C ASP A 155 14.91 -17.07 -24.24
N GLN A 156 13.66 -16.95 -24.70
CA GLN A 156 12.74 -15.86 -24.33
C GLN A 156 11.39 -16.39 -23.87
N TRP A 157 10.83 -15.73 -22.88
CA TRP A 157 9.41 -15.88 -22.55
C TRP A 157 8.57 -14.96 -23.41
N VAL A 158 7.46 -15.48 -23.94
CA VAL A 158 6.47 -14.73 -24.71
C VAL A 158 5.20 -14.61 -23.89
N LEU A 159 4.88 -13.40 -23.44
CA LEU A 159 3.73 -13.12 -22.59
C LEU A 159 2.55 -12.60 -23.42
N ASN A 160 1.36 -13.15 -23.15
CA ASN A 160 0.10 -12.74 -23.77
C ASN A 160 -1.01 -12.66 -22.73
N GLY A 161 -1.76 -11.55 -22.68
CA GLY A 161 -2.90 -11.37 -21.78
C GLY A 161 -3.19 -9.93 -21.45
N THR A 162 -4.10 -9.73 -20.49
CA THR A 162 -4.52 -8.42 -20.01
C THR A 162 -4.51 -8.39 -18.49
N LYS A 163 -3.89 -7.37 -17.90
CA LYS A 163 -3.96 -7.07 -16.46
C LYS A 163 -4.81 -5.84 -16.24
N CYS A 164 -5.52 -5.78 -15.12
CA CYS A 164 -6.31 -4.60 -14.75
C CYS A 164 -6.01 -4.16 -13.32
N PHE A 165 -6.45 -2.96 -12.96
CA PHE A 165 -6.16 -2.34 -11.66
C PHE A 165 -4.68 -2.33 -11.31
N ALA A 166 -3.81 -2.25 -12.33
CA ALA A 166 -2.35 -2.22 -12.16
C ALA A 166 -1.92 -0.80 -11.74
N THR A 167 -1.87 -0.58 -10.43
CA THR A 167 -1.47 0.71 -9.86
C THR A 167 -0.01 1.01 -10.17
N THR A 168 0.28 2.27 -10.52
CA THR A 168 1.56 2.80 -10.99
C THR A 168 2.06 2.29 -12.34
N CYS A 169 1.54 1.21 -12.87
CA CYS A 169 2.06 0.57 -14.08
C CYS A 169 1.98 1.45 -15.34
N GLY A 170 1.09 2.44 -15.40
CA GLY A 170 1.06 3.42 -16.49
C GLY A 170 2.26 4.37 -16.51
N VAL A 171 2.91 4.58 -15.36
CA VAL A 171 4.10 5.43 -15.21
C VAL A 171 5.36 4.66 -14.80
N ALA A 172 5.23 3.38 -14.47
CA ALA A 172 6.34 2.51 -14.07
C ALA A 172 7.31 2.27 -15.24
N ASN A 173 8.60 2.13 -14.91
CA ASN A 173 9.65 1.78 -15.86
C ASN A 173 9.89 0.27 -15.93
N ILE A 174 9.58 -0.43 -14.84
CA ILE A 174 9.77 -1.86 -14.69
C ILE A 174 8.69 -2.42 -13.78
N MET A 175 8.26 -3.65 -14.00
CA MET A 175 7.19 -4.25 -13.23
C MET A 175 7.36 -5.75 -13.04
N VAL A 176 6.68 -6.30 -12.02
CA VAL A 176 6.51 -7.74 -11.86
C VAL A 176 5.13 -8.11 -12.37
N VAL A 177 5.09 -8.98 -13.38
CA VAL A 177 3.88 -9.47 -14.03
C VAL A 177 3.73 -10.96 -13.73
N PHE A 178 2.51 -11.37 -13.33
CA PHE A 178 2.20 -12.78 -13.11
C PHE A 178 1.48 -13.36 -14.33
N ALA A 179 1.95 -14.53 -14.80
CA ALA A 179 1.39 -15.21 -15.95
C ALA A 179 1.47 -16.74 -15.73
N SER A 180 0.56 -17.48 -16.35
CA SER A 180 0.57 -18.93 -16.28
C SER A 180 1.55 -19.51 -17.31
N THR A 181 2.50 -20.31 -16.85
CA THR A 181 3.39 -21.12 -17.71
C THR A 181 2.77 -22.47 -18.05
N ASP A 182 1.81 -22.92 -17.24
CA ASP A 182 1.06 -24.17 -17.46
C ASP A 182 -0.39 -24.03 -16.95
N PRO A 183 -1.34 -23.61 -17.80
CA PRO A 183 -2.73 -23.44 -17.39
C PRO A 183 -3.39 -24.72 -16.85
N SER A 184 -2.90 -25.91 -17.24
CA SER A 184 -3.46 -27.19 -16.80
C SER A 184 -3.22 -27.45 -15.30
N LYS A 185 -2.23 -26.77 -14.72
CA LYS A 185 -1.88 -26.87 -13.30
C LYS A 185 -2.59 -25.84 -12.41
N GLY A 186 -3.44 -24.96 -13.00
CA GLY A 186 -4.15 -23.91 -12.25
C GLY A 186 -3.17 -23.05 -11.45
N VAL A 187 -3.43 -22.88 -10.14
CA VAL A 187 -2.59 -22.09 -9.23
C VAL A 187 -1.09 -22.47 -9.24
N LYS A 188 -0.79 -23.77 -9.46
CA LYS A 188 0.60 -24.27 -9.51
C LYS A 188 1.28 -24.01 -10.85
N GLY A 189 0.56 -23.51 -11.84
CA GLY A 189 1.12 -23.09 -13.13
C GLY A 189 1.45 -21.60 -13.18
N LEU A 190 1.11 -20.82 -12.12
CA LEU A 190 1.39 -19.39 -12.09
C LEU A 190 2.86 -19.12 -11.82
N SER A 191 3.46 -18.22 -12.60
CA SER A 191 4.86 -17.79 -12.51
C SER A 191 4.94 -16.26 -12.45
N ALA A 192 6.06 -15.71 -11.99
CA ALA A 192 6.29 -14.27 -11.85
C ALA A 192 7.45 -13.84 -12.75
N PHE A 193 7.31 -12.71 -13.43
CA PHE A 193 8.26 -12.23 -14.43
C PHE A 193 8.58 -10.75 -14.25
N ILE A 194 9.85 -10.38 -14.49
CA ILE A 194 10.28 -9.00 -14.64
C ILE A 194 9.96 -8.56 -16.08
N VAL A 195 9.23 -7.44 -16.21
CA VAL A 195 8.89 -6.86 -17.52
C VAL A 195 9.26 -5.38 -17.51
N GLU A 196 10.08 -4.95 -18.46
CA GLU A 196 10.37 -3.55 -18.68
C GLU A 196 9.31 -2.93 -19.59
N LYS A 197 8.96 -1.67 -19.34
CA LYS A 197 7.90 -0.94 -20.06
C LYS A 197 8.18 -0.80 -21.56
N GLU A 198 9.43 -0.67 -21.91
CA GLU A 198 9.90 -0.47 -23.29
C GLU A 198 9.85 -1.72 -24.18
N ARG A 199 9.42 -2.87 -23.66
CA ARG A 199 9.31 -4.09 -24.45
C ARG A 199 8.25 -3.96 -25.54
N GLU A 200 8.59 -4.40 -26.76
CA GLU A 200 7.64 -4.48 -27.86
C GLU A 200 6.44 -5.36 -27.48
N GLY A 201 5.24 -4.95 -27.88
CA GLY A 201 3.99 -5.63 -27.53
C GLY A 201 3.42 -5.27 -26.16
N PHE A 202 4.16 -4.54 -25.31
CA PHE A 202 3.63 -3.97 -24.09
C PHE A 202 2.91 -2.64 -24.37
N SER A 203 1.70 -2.49 -23.86
CA SER A 203 1.00 -1.21 -23.91
C SER A 203 0.09 -1.00 -22.71
N VAL A 204 -0.16 0.27 -22.42
CA VAL A 204 -1.11 0.70 -21.40
C VAL A 204 -2.48 0.84 -22.07
N GLY A 205 -3.48 0.17 -21.50
CA GLY A 205 -4.87 0.26 -21.92
C GLY A 205 -5.64 1.38 -21.22
N ALA A 206 -6.84 1.08 -20.76
CA ALA A 206 -7.70 2.05 -20.10
C ALA A 206 -7.10 2.55 -18.77
N VAL A 207 -7.34 3.82 -18.45
CA VAL A 207 -7.10 4.39 -17.13
C VAL A 207 -8.37 4.25 -16.31
N GLU A 208 -8.28 3.75 -15.10
CA GLU A 208 -9.43 3.48 -14.24
C GLU A 208 -10.04 4.79 -13.67
N HIS A 209 -11.33 4.99 -13.91
CA HIS A 209 -12.12 6.06 -13.31
C HIS A 209 -12.58 5.66 -11.90
N LYS A 210 -11.90 6.16 -10.88
CA LYS A 210 -12.08 5.71 -9.50
C LYS A 210 -12.89 6.68 -8.64
N MET A 211 -13.58 6.15 -7.64
CA MET A 211 -14.27 6.91 -6.61
C MET A 211 -13.30 7.72 -5.74
N GLY A 212 -12.24 7.10 -5.26
CA GLY A 212 -11.18 7.67 -4.42
C GLY A 212 -9.80 7.38 -4.99
N ILE A 213 -8.75 7.86 -4.31
CA ILE A 213 -7.35 7.80 -4.78
C ILE A 213 -7.21 8.20 -6.26
N ARG A 214 -7.97 9.19 -6.69
CA ARG A 214 -8.17 9.50 -8.11
C ARG A 214 -6.88 9.89 -8.82
N SER A 215 -5.97 10.58 -8.12
CA SER A 215 -4.66 10.97 -8.67
C SER A 215 -3.64 9.83 -8.72
N SER A 216 -3.90 8.66 -8.11
CA SER A 216 -3.03 7.50 -8.27
C SER A 216 -3.28 6.83 -9.63
N ASN A 217 -2.26 6.79 -10.48
CA ASN A 217 -2.34 6.14 -11.79
C ASN A 217 -2.63 4.66 -11.62
N THR A 218 -3.77 4.21 -12.12
CA THR A 218 -4.21 2.82 -12.09
C THR A 218 -4.75 2.47 -13.47
N VAL A 219 -4.22 1.44 -14.09
CA VAL A 219 -4.42 1.19 -15.52
C VAL A 219 -4.66 -0.29 -15.82
N GLU A 220 -5.15 -0.52 -17.01
CA GLU A 220 -5.09 -1.80 -17.70
C GLU A 220 -3.73 -1.94 -18.41
N LEU A 221 -3.16 -3.16 -18.43
CA LEU A 221 -1.97 -3.51 -19.18
C LEU A 221 -2.33 -4.53 -20.24
N LEU A 222 -1.88 -4.28 -21.47
CA LEU A 222 -2.06 -5.17 -22.60
C LEU A 222 -0.71 -5.78 -22.98
N LEU A 223 -0.64 -7.10 -22.99
CA LEU A 223 0.54 -7.89 -23.35
C LEU A 223 0.22 -8.65 -24.62
N LYS A 224 0.87 -8.29 -25.74
CA LYS A 224 0.69 -8.91 -27.06
C LYS A 224 2.04 -9.39 -27.56
N ASN A 225 2.34 -10.67 -27.34
CA ASN A 225 3.63 -11.29 -27.69
C ASN A 225 4.84 -10.54 -27.08
N VAL A 226 4.71 -10.08 -25.84
CA VAL A 226 5.80 -9.40 -25.14
C VAL A 226 6.92 -10.38 -24.88
N ARG A 227 8.08 -10.13 -25.49
CA ARG A 227 9.26 -10.98 -25.36
C ARG A 227 10.19 -10.46 -24.28
N ILE A 228 10.51 -11.31 -23.32
CA ILE A 228 11.46 -11.03 -22.24
C ILE A 228 12.52 -12.14 -22.15
N PRO A 229 13.75 -11.85 -21.71
CA PRO A 229 14.79 -12.86 -21.54
C PRO A 229 14.36 -13.98 -20.59
N LYS A 230 14.87 -15.19 -20.82
CA LYS A 230 14.60 -16.37 -19.98
C LYS A 230 14.92 -16.11 -18.50
N ASN A 231 16.00 -15.38 -18.21
CA ASN A 231 16.44 -15.05 -16.87
C ASN A 231 15.58 -13.95 -16.17
N HIS A 232 14.48 -13.49 -16.79
CA HIS A 232 13.49 -12.59 -16.15
C HIS A 232 12.40 -13.35 -15.40
N LEU A 233 12.40 -14.68 -15.38
CA LEU A 233 11.58 -15.48 -14.49
C LEU A 233 12.09 -15.34 -13.04
N LEU A 234 11.21 -14.96 -12.11
CA LEU A 234 11.52 -14.88 -10.68
C LEU A 234 11.29 -16.23 -10.00
N GLY A 235 12.32 -16.76 -9.36
CA GLY A 235 12.29 -18.09 -8.75
C GLY A 235 12.19 -19.18 -9.83
N ASN A 236 11.31 -20.17 -9.61
CA ASN A 236 11.07 -21.26 -10.53
C ASN A 236 9.68 -21.16 -11.17
N GLU A 237 9.47 -21.85 -12.30
CA GLU A 237 8.14 -22.00 -12.87
C GLU A 237 7.15 -22.60 -11.86
N GLY A 238 5.93 -22.04 -11.81
CA GLY A 238 4.88 -22.48 -10.88
C GLY A 238 5.00 -21.90 -9.46
N GLU A 239 6.03 -21.13 -9.12
CA GLU A 239 6.16 -20.51 -7.81
C GLU A 239 5.47 -19.13 -7.71
N GLY A 240 4.86 -18.63 -8.78
CA GLY A 240 4.27 -17.28 -8.82
C GLY A 240 3.25 -17.03 -7.72
N MET A 241 2.35 -17.98 -7.44
CA MET A 241 1.36 -17.80 -6.36
C MET A 241 2.04 -17.71 -4.98
N LYS A 242 3.05 -18.51 -4.72
CA LYS A 242 3.82 -18.45 -3.46
C LYS A 242 4.52 -17.10 -3.30
N ILE A 243 5.11 -16.57 -4.40
CA ILE A 243 5.73 -15.25 -4.44
C ILE A 243 4.67 -14.17 -4.18
N ALA A 244 3.53 -14.23 -4.88
CA ALA A 244 2.43 -13.26 -4.72
C ALA A 244 1.92 -13.23 -3.28
N MET A 245 1.64 -14.37 -2.66
CA MET A 245 1.11 -14.42 -1.29
C MET A 245 2.11 -13.87 -0.26
N LYS A 246 3.39 -14.20 -0.38
CA LYS A 246 4.44 -13.63 0.49
C LYS A 246 4.58 -12.12 0.27
N THR A 247 4.50 -11.65 -0.97
CA THR A 247 4.51 -10.22 -1.31
C THR A 247 3.36 -9.50 -0.62
N LEU A 248 2.15 -10.04 -0.71
CA LEU A 248 0.97 -9.45 -0.08
C LEU A 248 1.06 -9.45 1.46
N ASP A 249 1.63 -10.50 2.08
CA ASP A 249 1.88 -10.51 3.52
C ASP A 249 2.81 -9.36 3.96
N MET A 250 3.81 -9.02 3.14
CA MET A 250 4.71 -7.89 3.40
C MET A 250 4.04 -6.53 3.19
N ALA A 251 3.15 -6.43 2.21
CA ALA A 251 2.53 -5.17 1.80
C ALA A 251 1.31 -4.77 2.66
N ARG A 252 0.53 -5.73 3.16
CA ARG A 252 -0.71 -5.48 3.95
C ARG A 252 -0.52 -4.51 5.11
N PRO A 253 0.51 -4.63 5.98
CA PRO A 253 0.70 -3.66 7.07
C PRO A 253 1.10 -2.26 6.58
N ILE A 254 1.74 -2.15 5.41
CA ILE A 254 2.09 -0.86 4.80
C ILE A 254 0.82 -0.14 4.29
N VAL A 255 -0.08 -0.88 3.64
CA VAL A 255 -1.42 -0.35 3.29
C VAL A 255 -2.20 0.06 4.53
N ALA A 256 -2.16 -0.75 5.59
CA ALA A 256 -2.78 -0.43 6.86
C ALA A 256 -2.22 0.87 7.46
N SER A 257 -0.92 1.15 7.31
CA SER A 257 -0.30 2.41 7.75
C SER A 257 -0.87 3.63 7.03
N MET A 258 -1.07 3.52 5.70
CA MET A 258 -1.71 4.61 4.92
C MET A 258 -3.14 4.87 5.42
N ALA A 259 -3.89 3.80 5.69
CA ALA A 259 -5.26 3.88 6.20
C ALA A 259 -5.31 4.56 7.59
N VAL A 260 -4.35 4.25 8.48
CA VAL A 260 -4.20 4.96 9.77
C VAL A 260 -3.97 6.46 9.54
N GLY A 261 -3.15 6.83 8.55
CA GLY A 261 -2.93 8.24 8.19
C GLY A 261 -4.21 8.94 7.75
N VAL A 262 -5.02 8.30 6.90
CA VAL A 262 -6.34 8.81 6.46
C VAL A 262 -7.27 9.00 7.67
N ALA A 263 -7.37 8.00 8.55
CA ALA A 263 -8.19 8.06 9.75
C ALA A 263 -7.74 9.18 10.70
N GLN A 264 -6.44 9.33 10.91
CA GLN A 264 -5.89 10.40 11.75
C GLN A 264 -6.24 11.78 11.17
N ARG A 265 -6.12 11.97 9.86
CA ARG A 265 -6.49 13.24 9.20
C ARG A 265 -7.97 13.57 9.38
N ALA A 266 -8.85 12.56 9.27
CA ALA A 266 -10.28 12.74 9.45
C ALA A 266 -10.61 13.10 10.92
N LEU A 267 -9.99 12.44 11.88
CA LEU A 267 -10.11 12.75 13.30
C LEU A 267 -9.65 14.19 13.60
N ASP A 268 -8.48 14.58 13.11
CA ASP A 268 -7.94 15.93 13.36
C ASP A 268 -8.85 17.02 12.78
N ALA A 269 -9.43 16.78 11.59
CA ALA A 269 -10.39 17.69 10.97
C ALA A 269 -11.66 17.80 11.80
N ALA A 270 -12.22 16.68 12.24
CA ALA A 270 -13.43 16.65 13.09
C ALA A 270 -13.21 17.34 14.43
N VAL A 271 -12.04 17.12 15.06
CA VAL A 271 -11.66 17.82 16.33
C VAL A 271 -11.51 19.32 16.11
N ALA A 272 -10.85 19.75 15.04
CA ALA A 272 -10.70 21.17 14.73
C ALA A 272 -12.06 21.84 14.50
N PHE A 273 -12.92 21.18 13.74
CA PHE A 273 -14.28 21.65 13.48
C PHE A 273 -15.10 21.74 14.76
N ALA A 274 -15.10 20.70 15.60
CA ALA A 274 -15.87 20.66 16.84
C ALA A 274 -15.45 21.74 17.86
N LYS A 275 -14.18 22.16 17.81
CA LYS A 275 -13.66 23.28 18.65
C LYS A 275 -14.07 24.66 18.12
N ALA A 276 -14.20 24.81 16.79
CA ALA A 276 -14.42 26.11 16.15
C ALA A 276 -15.91 26.38 15.88
N TYR A 277 -16.69 25.34 15.56
CA TYR A 277 -18.11 25.50 15.20
C TYR A 277 -18.97 25.69 16.45
N LEU A 278 -19.75 26.77 16.45
CA LEU A 278 -20.60 27.14 17.58
C LEU A 278 -22.04 26.65 17.38
N ASP A 279 -22.66 26.15 18.44
CA ASP A 279 -24.07 25.80 18.49
C ASP A 279 -24.95 27.05 18.56
N VAL A 280 -26.27 26.86 18.63
CA VAL A 280 -27.27 27.94 18.71
C VAL A 280 -27.11 28.82 19.98
N ASN A 281 -26.37 28.36 20.98
CA ASN A 281 -26.09 29.08 22.22
C ASN A 281 -24.70 29.76 22.21
N GLY A 282 -23.99 29.72 21.07
CA GLY A 282 -22.66 30.30 20.90
C GLY A 282 -21.55 29.48 21.56
N LYS A 283 -21.76 28.20 21.84
CA LYS A 283 -20.75 27.33 22.48
C LYS A 283 -20.19 26.34 21.43
N PRO A 284 -18.88 25.98 21.53
CA PRO A 284 -18.31 24.94 20.67
C PRO A 284 -19.10 23.64 20.76
N ILE A 285 -19.46 23.04 19.61
CA ILE A 285 -20.22 21.78 19.59
C ILE A 285 -19.44 20.62 20.24
N GLY A 286 -18.12 20.69 20.32
CA GLY A 286 -17.29 19.72 21.04
C GLY A 286 -17.60 19.61 22.53
N MET A 287 -18.30 20.59 23.13
CA MET A 287 -18.80 20.53 24.51
C MET A 287 -20.05 19.66 24.67
N GLN A 288 -20.73 19.32 23.60
CA GLN A 288 -21.87 18.40 23.61
C GLN A 288 -21.40 16.97 23.79
N GLN A 289 -22.00 16.22 24.72
CA GLN A 289 -21.56 14.86 25.08
C GLN A 289 -21.59 13.92 23.86
N ALA A 290 -22.60 13.98 23.00
CA ALA A 290 -22.68 13.15 21.81
C ALA A 290 -21.46 13.38 20.87
N VAL A 291 -21.08 14.65 20.65
CA VAL A 291 -19.93 15.02 19.82
C VAL A 291 -18.61 14.57 20.45
N SER A 292 -18.43 14.85 21.74
CA SER A 292 -17.21 14.49 22.45
C SER A 292 -16.98 12.97 22.53
N PHE A 293 -18.06 12.18 22.68
CA PHE A 293 -17.98 10.72 22.69
C PHE A 293 -17.64 10.17 21.28
N THR A 294 -18.24 10.69 20.22
CA THR A 294 -17.87 10.34 18.84
C THR A 294 -16.38 10.58 18.59
N LEU A 295 -15.86 11.75 18.98
CA LEU A 295 -14.43 12.07 18.83
C LEU A 295 -13.54 11.13 19.67
N ALA A 296 -13.96 10.76 20.87
CA ALA A 296 -13.23 9.81 21.71
C ALA A 296 -13.20 8.41 21.08
N ASP A 297 -14.32 7.92 20.54
CA ASP A 297 -14.40 6.63 19.85
C ASP A 297 -13.53 6.60 18.60
N MET A 298 -13.55 7.69 17.81
CA MET A 298 -12.64 7.85 16.66
C MET A 298 -11.18 7.76 17.10
N ALA A 299 -10.80 8.44 18.17
CA ALA A 299 -9.43 8.44 18.68
C ALA A 299 -8.99 7.04 19.17
N ILE A 300 -9.87 6.34 19.90
CA ILE A 300 -9.63 4.95 20.35
C ILE A 300 -9.37 4.03 19.17
N GLN A 301 -10.21 4.09 18.14
CA GLN A 301 -10.07 3.25 16.94
C GLN A 301 -8.77 3.53 16.18
N VAL A 302 -8.43 4.81 15.98
CA VAL A 302 -7.20 5.20 15.28
C VAL A 302 -5.96 4.70 16.01
N GLU A 303 -5.92 4.86 17.33
CA GLU A 303 -4.76 4.41 18.13
C GLU A 303 -4.67 2.88 18.15
N ALA A 304 -5.78 2.17 18.32
CA ALA A 304 -5.80 0.71 18.26
C ALA A 304 -5.31 0.20 16.89
N ALA A 305 -5.76 0.81 15.78
CA ALA A 305 -5.31 0.50 14.44
C ALA A 305 -3.79 0.69 14.29
N ARG A 306 -3.25 1.82 14.76
CA ARG A 306 -1.82 2.12 14.73
C ARG A 306 -0.99 1.08 15.46
N GLN A 307 -1.42 0.66 16.64
CA GLN A 307 -0.70 -0.34 17.42
C GLN A 307 -0.73 -1.73 16.78
N LEU A 308 -1.85 -2.15 16.20
CA LEU A 308 -1.95 -3.42 15.45
C LEU A 308 -1.01 -3.43 14.24
N VAL A 309 -0.93 -2.33 13.50
CA VAL A 309 -0.02 -2.17 12.35
C VAL A 309 1.43 -2.27 12.80
N ARG A 310 1.82 -1.52 13.83
CA ARG A 310 3.19 -1.53 14.35
C ARG A 310 3.59 -2.90 14.89
N ASN A 311 2.65 -3.60 15.57
CA ASN A 311 2.90 -4.95 16.05
C ASN A 311 3.20 -5.91 14.89
N ALA A 312 2.39 -5.92 13.82
CA ALA A 312 2.62 -6.79 12.66
C ALA A 312 3.99 -6.54 12.01
N LEU A 313 4.40 -5.27 11.91
CA LEU A 313 5.68 -4.89 11.30
C LEU A 313 6.89 -5.23 12.17
N ARG A 314 6.77 -5.08 13.50
CA ARG A 314 7.83 -5.52 14.44
C ARG A 314 8.05 -7.02 14.39
N LEU A 315 6.97 -7.81 14.29
CA LEU A 315 7.08 -9.27 14.11
C LEU A 315 7.79 -9.60 12.80
N LYS A 316 7.46 -8.90 11.71
CA LYS A 316 8.15 -9.05 10.43
C LYS A 316 9.64 -8.73 10.55
N ASP A 317 10.00 -7.59 11.14
CA ASP A 317 11.40 -7.15 11.28
C ASP A 317 12.19 -8.07 12.23
N ALA A 318 11.51 -8.71 13.19
CA ALA A 318 12.08 -9.72 14.07
C ALA A 318 12.20 -11.12 13.42
N GLY A 319 11.74 -11.31 12.17
CA GLY A 319 11.75 -12.60 11.48
C GLY A 319 10.76 -13.63 12.07
N VAL A 320 9.76 -13.18 12.83
CA VAL A 320 8.71 -14.05 13.41
C VAL A 320 7.55 -14.17 12.41
N PRO A 321 6.86 -15.32 12.32
CA PRO A 321 5.64 -15.46 11.51
C PRO A 321 4.60 -14.40 11.88
N TYR A 322 4.08 -13.68 10.89
CA TYR A 322 3.19 -12.51 11.10
C TYR A 322 2.00 -12.45 10.13
N THR A 323 1.79 -13.46 9.29
CA THR A 323 0.71 -13.48 8.29
C THR A 323 -0.66 -13.18 8.90
N LYS A 324 -0.98 -13.77 10.09
CA LYS A 324 -2.24 -13.52 10.80
C LYS A 324 -2.31 -12.07 11.28
N GLU A 325 -1.27 -11.59 11.91
CA GLU A 325 -1.18 -10.23 12.46
C GLU A 325 -1.23 -9.19 11.34
N ALA A 326 -0.60 -9.43 10.19
CA ALA A 326 -0.69 -8.58 9.00
C ALA A 326 -2.13 -8.48 8.47
N ALA A 327 -2.85 -9.62 8.41
CA ALA A 327 -4.25 -9.65 7.98
C ALA A 327 -5.18 -8.97 8.99
N ILE A 328 -4.96 -9.15 10.30
CA ILE A 328 -5.69 -8.46 11.36
C ILE A 328 -5.46 -6.94 11.27
N ALA A 329 -4.21 -6.51 11.19
CA ALA A 329 -3.85 -5.10 11.10
C ALA A 329 -4.48 -4.43 9.88
N LYS A 330 -4.41 -5.06 8.70
CA LYS A 330 -5.01 -4.54 7.46
C LYS A 330 -6.51 -4.41 7.60
N THR A 331 -7.19 -5.45 8.08
CA THR A 331 -8.65 -5.44 8.22
C THR A 331 -9.09 -4.34 9.19
N PHE A 332 -8.52 -4.31 10.38
CA PHE A 332 -8.91 -3.36 11.41
C PHE A 332 -8.62 -1.91 11.00
N ALA A 333 -7.40 -1.62 10.52
CA ALA A 333 -7.02 -0.26 10.16
C ALA A 333 -7.84 0.30 8.98
N THR A 334 -8.16 -0.54 7.99
CA THR A 334 -8.94 -0.08 6.82
C THR A 334 -10.42 0.05 7.11
N ASP A 335 -10.99 -0.81 7.98
CA ASP A 335 -12.37 -0.64 8.49
C ASP A 335 -12.45 0.61 9.37
N THR A 336 -11.45 0.86 10.23
CA THR A 336 -11.32 2.10 11.03
C THR A 336 -11.24 3.34 10.13
N ALA A 337 -10.42 3.33 9.08
CA ALA A 337 -10.29 4.48 8.19
C ALA A 337 -11.62 4.84 7.52
N MET A 338 -12.36 3.83 7.08
CA MET A 338 -13.68 4.05 6.50
C MET A 338 -14.68 4.59 7.53
N GLN A 339 -14.73 4.01 8.73
CA GLN A 339 -15.65 4.43 9.78
C GLN A 339 -15.33 5.86 10.25
N VAL A 340 -14.08 6.13 10.63
CA VAL A 340 -13.66 7.45 11.15
C VAL A 340 -13.84 8.56 10.11
N SER A 341 -13.56 8.29 8.83
CA SER A 341 -13.78 9.29 7.78
C SER A 341 -15.27 9.54 7.52
N ALA A 342 -16.12 8.52 7.61
CA ALA A 342 -17.57 8.67 7.51
C ALA A 342 -18.15 9.43 8.71
N ASP A 343 -17.68 9.13 9.93
CA ASP A 343 -18.07 9.85 11.16
C ASP A 343 -17.66 11.32 11.10
N ALA A 344 -16.46 11.63 10.56
CA ALA A 344 -16.02 13.00 10.36
C ALA A 344 -16.93 13.76 9.39
N VAL A 345 -17.31 13.15 8.26
CA VAL A 345 -18.28 13.74 7.32
C VAL A 345 -19.61 13.98 8.03
N GLY A 346 -20.14 13.00 8.76
CA GLY A 346 -21.40 13.11 9.49
C GLY A 346 -21.38 14.22 10.56
N LEU A 347 -20.30 14.27 11.37
CA LEU A 347 -20.12 15.28 12.42
C LEU A 347 -20.02 16.70 11.85
N MET A 348 -19.34 16.87 10.72
CA MET A 348 -19.16 18.17 10.06
C MET A 348 -20.36 18.56 9.17
N GLY A 349 -21.31 17.65 8.91
CA GLY A 349 -22.51 17.90 8.14
C GLY A 349 -22.21 18.47 6.75
N ASN A 350 -22.86 19.58 6.38
CA ASN A 350 -22.64 20.22 5.08
C ASN A 350 -21.17 20.57 4.79
N TYR A 351 -20.42 20.96 5.81
CA TYR A 351 -18.98 21.26 5.67
C TYR A 351 -18.18 20.01 5.35
N GLY A 352 -18.51 18.85 5.95
CA GLY A 352 -17.84 17.59 5.66
C GLY A 352 -18.21 16.98 4.31
N TYR A 353 -19.42 17.29 3.82
CA TYR A 353 -19.95 16.77 2.55
C TYR A 353 -19.54 17.60 1.33
N SER A 354 -19.24 18.90 1.52
CA SER A 354 -18.84 19.79 0.41
C SER A 354 -17.44 19.48 -0.08
N LYS A 355 -17.22 19.58 -1.39
CA LYS A 355 -15.88 19.54 -2.01
C LYS A 355 -14.98 20.70 -1.63
N ASP A 356 -15.52 21.77 -1.05
CA ASP A 356 -14.73 22.86 -0.46
C ASP A 356 -13.94 22.40 0.77
N SER A 357 -14.33 21.24 1.32
CA SER A 357 -13.62 20.53 2.38
C SER A 357 -12.94 19.28 1.82
N PHE A 358 -11.74 19.00 2.31
CA PHE A 358 -11.02 17.78 1.96
C PHE A 358 -11.57 16.51 2.65
N VAL A 359 -12.53 16.63 3.57
CA VAL A 359 -12.96 15.52 4.43
C VAL A 359 -13.75 14.47 3.65
N GLU A 360 -14.63 14.90 2.71
CA GLU A 360 -15.33 13.97 1.83
C GLU A 360 -14.36 13.10 0.99
N LYS A 361 -13.22 13.68 0.58
CA LYS A 361 -12.16 12.98 -0.14
C LYS A 361 -11.55 11.86 0.71
N LEU A 362 -11.34 12.10 2.02
CA LEU A 362 -10.80 11.09 2.92
C LEU A 362 -11.69 9.83 2.97
N MET A 363 -13.02 10.01 2.99
CA MET A 363 -13.97 8.91 2.97
C MET A 363 -13.93 8.14 1.64
N ARG A 364 -13.83 8.84 0.49
CA ARG A 364 -13.71 8.21 -0.82
C ARG A 364 -12.39 7.45 -0.96
N ASP A 365 -11.30 8.01 -0.48
CA ASP A 365 -9.97 7.41 -0.49
C ASP A 365 -9.88 6.20 0.46
N ALA A 366 -10.50 6.27 1.64
CA ALA A 366 -10.52 5.17 2.60
C ALA A 366 -11.14 3.90 2.02
N LYS A 367 -12.16 4.02 1.16
CA LYS A 367 -12.91 2.86 0.66
C LYS A 367 -12.04 1.83 -0.05
N VAL A 368 -11.11 2.25 -0.89
CA VAL A 368 -10.26 1.32 -1.64
C VAL A 368 -9.34 0.51 -0.74
N THR A 369 -8.98 1.04 0.42
CA THR A 369 -8.08 0.34 1.37
C THR A 369 -8.71 -0.95 1.91
N GLN A 370 -10.05 -1.05 1.92
CA GLN A 370 -10.78 -2.28 2.27
C GLN A 370 -10.80 -3.30 1.11
N ILE A 371 -10.44 -2.89 -0.12
CA ILE A 371 -10.64 -3.67 -1.34
C ILE A 371 -9.31 -4.22 -1.88
N TYR A 372 -8.31 -3.36 -2.11
CA TYR A 372 -7.07 -3.77 -2.74
C TYR A 372 -6.14 -4.55 -1.80
N GLU A 373 -5.12 -5.19 -2.37
CA GLU A 373 -4.15 -6.09 -1.67
C GLU A 373 -4.83 -7.21 -0.86
N GLY A 374 -5.94 -7.70 -1.38
CA GLY A 374 -6.85 -8.66 -0.76
C GLY A 374 -7.94 -7.97 0.03
N THR A 375 -9.20 -8.18 -0.39
CA THR A 375 -10.36 -7.60 0.28
C THR A 375 -10.39 -7.97 1.77
N ASN A 376 -11.07 -7.18 2.60
CA ASN A 376 -11.22 -7.49 4.02
C ASN A 376 -11.94 -8.85 4.26
N GLN A 377 -12.70 -9.35 3.28
CA GLN A 377 -13.24 -10.72 3.28
C GLN A 377 -12.11 -11.75 3.08
N VAL A 378 -11.20 -11.52 2.13
CA VAL A 378 -10.01 -12.38 1.93
C VAL A 378 -9.12 -12.38 3.17
N GLN A 379 -8.94 -11.22 3.83
CA GLN A 379 -8.18 -11.17 5.10
C GLN A 379 -8.83 -12.07 6.17
N ARG A 380 -10.16 -12.09 6.28
CA ARG A 380 -10.88 -12.96 7.21
C ARG A 380 -10.66 -14.44 6.90
N ILE A 381 -10.58 -14.82 5.62
CA ILE A 381 -10.19 -16.19 5.22
C ILE A 381 -8.76 -16.50 5.70
N VAL A 382 -7.82 -15.57 5.51
CA VAL A 382 -6.43 -15.75 5.98
C VAL A 382 -6.37 -15.91 7.50
N ILE A 383 -7.06 -15.04 8.26
CA ILE A 383 -7.10 -15.08 9.72
C ILE A 383 -7.69 -16.41 10.19
N ALA A 384 -8.87 -16.80 9.67
CA ALA A 384 -9.52 -18.04 10.02
C ALA A 384 -8.65 -19.26 9.71
N GLY A 385 -8.00 -19.28 8.53
CA GLY A 385 -7.08 -20.35 8.16
C GLY A 385 -5.84 -20.47 9.06
N GLN A 386 -5.41 -19.39 9.73
CA GLN A 386 -4.33 -19.42 10.71
C GLN A 386 -4.81 -19.84 12.11
N LEU A 387 -6.08 -19.58 12.45
CA LEU A 387 -6.66 -19.94 13.75
C LEU A 387 -7.06 -21.42 13.81
N LEU A 388 -7.40 -22.02 12.67
CA LEU A 388 -7.93 -23.38 12.56
C LEU A 388 -6.85 -24.42 12.20
N ARG A 389 -5.60 -24.01 12.08
CA ARG A 389 -4.43 -24.92 11.94
C ARG A 389 -3.94 -25.34 13.31
#